data_26fe3d85cea30b2fd611750a1e59d9d9
#
_entry.id   26fe3d85cea30b2fd611750a1e59d9d9
#
_cell.length_a   1.000
_cell.length_b   1.000
_cell.length_c   1.000
_cell.angle_alpha   90.00
_cell.angle_beta   90.00
_cell.angle_gamma   90.00
#
_symmetry.space_group_name_H-M   'P 1'
#
loop_
_entity.id
_entity.type
_entity.pdbx_description
1 polymer ?
#
loop_
_entity_poly.entity_id
_entity_poly.type
_entity_poly.pdbx_seq_one_letter_code
_entity_poly.pdbx_strand_id
1 'polypeptide(L)'
;MVRRNKLVRGGRMRHLEVRTMGTARPQLYSPHEKLQDCIWVFKLGDADDKPSVPHAHVQGKGYRLDAWTGDIYPAGTERKRTIGKLKKKEHAKLHSDPGFIDFAKKQIQWYRENNPHINFYVPEWFETEMKKARLVVVNKEHDVDTFIFVGKAQIK
;
A
#
# COMPACT_ATOMS: atom_id res chain seq x y z
N MET A 1 33.68 40.75 56.57
CA MET A 1 32.52 39.87 56.74
C MET A 1 32.15 39.30 55.40
N VAL A 2 32.60 38.09 55.05
CA VAL A 2 32.45 37.49 53.71
C VAL A 2 31.31 36.46 53.81
N ARG A 3 30.21 36.68 53.06
CA ARG A 3 29.11 35.72 52.97
C ARG A 3 29.42 34.70 51.88
N ARG A 4 29.58 33.44 52.28
CA ARG A 4 29.71 32.28 51.38
C ARG A 4 28.35 31.94 50.82
N ASN A 5 28.19 32.03 49.50
CA ASN A 5 27.04 31.49 48.77
C ASN A 5 27.21 29.98 48.62
N LYS A 6 26.22 29.24 49.13
CA LYS A 6 26.10 27.78 49.00
C LYS A 6 25.72 27.44 47.57
N LEU A 7 26.62 26.72 46.85
CA LEU A 7 26.30 26.06 45.61
C LEU A 7 25.21 25.00 45.83
N VAL A 8 24.09 25.13 45.16
CA VAL A 8 23.09 24.08 45.08
C VAL A 8 23.56 23.05 44.03
N ARG A 9 23.75 21.84 44.46
CA ARG A 9 24.17 20.69 43.65
C ARG A 9 23.18 20.35 42.58
N GLY A 10 23.71 20.10 41.42
CA GLY A 10 23.11 19.76 40.15
C GLY A 10 21.98 18.76 40.15
N GLY A 11 20.91 19.15 39.50
CA GLY A 11 19.92 18.26 39.00
C GLY A 11 20.52 17.44 37.85
N ARG A 12 20.45 16.13 38.00
CA ARG A 12 20.86 15.15 37.01
C ARG A 12 19.97 15.35 35.79
N MET A 13 20.49 15.96 34.71
CA MET A 13 19.82 15.96 33.42
C MET A 13 19.61 14.51 33.00
N ARG A 14 18.36 14.07 33.00
CA ARG A 14 18.00 12.83 32.31
C ARG A 14 18.18 13.09 30.82
N HIS A 15 19.16 12.43 30.23
CA HIS A 15 19.26 12.32 28.79
C HIS A 15 17.94 11.73 28.30
N LEU A 16 17.12 12.54 27.65
CA LEU A 16 16.05 12.06 26.79
C LEU A 16 16.76 11.36 25.62
N GLU A 17 16.81 10.02 25.70
CA GLU A 17 17.11 9.22 24.54
C GLU A 17 16.02 9.52 23.50
N VAL A 18 16.37 10.36 22.54
CA VAL A 18 15.60 10.45 21.31
C VAL A 18 15.76 9.08 20.65
N ARG A 19 14.79 8.18 20.87
CA ARG A 19 14.65 6.99 20.06
C ARG A 19 14.46 7.48 18.64
N THR A 20 15.54 7.47 17.88
CA THR A 20 15.46 7.55 16.42
C THR A 20 14.56 6.41 16.00
N MET A 21 13.33 6.74 15.61
CA MET A 21 12.46 5.78 14.93
C MET A 21 13.25 5.28 13.74
N GLY A 22 13.73 4.05 13.84
CA GLY A 22 14.40 3.39 12.72
C GLY A 22 13.47 3.54 11.52
N THR A 23 13.96 4.15 10.45
CA THR A 23 13.21 4.27 9.19
C THR A 23 12.86 2.87 8.77
N ALA A 24 11.59 2.49 8.98
CA ALA A 24 11.10 1.18 8.57
C ALA A 24 11.43 1.04 7.09
N ARG A 25 12.14 -0.01 6.71
CA ARG A 25 12.47 -0.27 5.31
C ARG A 25 11.16 -0.31 4.52
N PRO A 26 11.06 0.39 3.38
CA PRO A 26 9.83 0.38 2.61
C PRO A 26 9.50 -1.05 2.23
N GLN A 27 8.26 -1.47 2.48
CA GLN A 27 7.80 -2.79 2.07
C GLN A 27 7.70 -2.79 0.55
N LEU A 28 8.43 -3.71 -0.09
CA LEU A 28 8.45 -3.88 -1.54
C LEU A 28 7.73 -5.19 -1.88
N TYR A 29 7.02 -5.18 -2.99
CA TYR A 29 6.49 -6.39 -3.61
C TYR A 29 7.03 -6.46 -5.04
N SER A 30 7.52 -7.62 -5.44
CA SER A 30 7.93 -7.91 -6.81
C SER A 30 7.31 -9.25 -7.23
N PRO A 31 6.61 -9.32 -8.36
CA PRO A 31 6.11 -10.57 -8.90
C PRO A 31 7.25 -11.59 -9.05
N HIS A 32 6.99 -12.86 -8.75
CA HIS A 32 7.99 -13.93 -8.88
C HIS A 32 8.46 -14.14 -10.32
N GLU A 33 7.58 -13.85 -11.27
CA GLU A 33 7.89 -13.96 -12.70
C GLU A 33 8.21 -12.59 -13.31
N LYS A 34 9.11 -12.59 -14.29
CA LYS A 34 9.34 -11.40 -15.12
C LYS A 34 8.11 -11.13 -15.98
N LEU A 35 7.61 -9.90 -15.95
CA LEU A 35 6.54 -9.45 -16.82
C LEU A 35 7.18 -8.63 -17.94
N GLN A 36 7.02 -9.06 -19.19
CA GLN A 36 7.74 -8.51 -20.36
C GLN A 36 9.25 -8.41 -20.17
N ASP A 37 9.87 -9.49 -19.69
CA ASP A 37 11.32 -9.57 -19.43
C ASP A 37 11.87 -8.50 -18.48
N CYS A 38 10.98 -7.80 -17.76
CA CYS A 38 11.32 -6.80 -16.76
C CYS A 38 11.03 -7.29 -15.35
N ILE A 39 11.85 -6.83 -14.40
CA ILE A 39 11.58 -6.98 -12.97
C ILE A 39 10.82 -5.73 -12.53
N TRP A 40 9.58 -5.91 -12.15
CA TRP A 40 8.73 -4.86 -11.66
C TRP A 40 8.72 -4.84 -10.13
N VAL A 41 8.79 -3.65 -9.56
CA VAL A 41 8.80 -3.45 -8.12
C VAL A 41 7.66 -2.50 -7.75
N PHE A 42 6.76 -2.97 -6.93
CA PHE A 42 5.72 -2.17 -6.28
C PHE A 42 6.23 -1.71 -4.92
N LYS A 43 5.94 -0.48 -4.54
CA LYS A 43 6.41 0.13 -3.30
C LYS A 43 5.25 0.53 -2.42
N LEU A 44 5.22 0.02 -1.18
CA LEU A 44 4.25 0.45 -0.19
C LEU A 44 4.61 1.86 0.30
N GLY A 45 3.61 2.71 0.42
CA GLY A 45 3.80 4.11 0.80
C GLY A 45 4.24 5.00 -0.36
N ASP A 46 4.07 4.53 -1.61
CA ASP A 46 4.26 5.40 -2.78
C ASP A 46 3.13 6.45 -2.83
N ALA A 47 3.51 7.72 -2.73
CA ALA A 47 2.58 8.84 -2.71
C ALA A 47 2.09 9.26 -4.10
N ASP A 48 2.67 8.69 -5.16
CA ASP A 48 2.26 8.98 -6.53
C ASP A 48 1.04 8.13 -6.92
N ASP A 49 0.01 8.76 -7.46
CA ASP A 49 -1.22 8.10 -7.92
C ASP A 49 -1.19 7.70 -9.39
N LYS A 50 -0.08 7.95 -10.07
CA LYS A 50 0.04 7.73 -11.51
C LYS A 50 1.11 6.71 -11.89
N PRO A 51 0.78 5.81 -12.82
CA PRO A 51 -0.44 5.75 -13.62
C PRO A 51 -1.66 5.18 -12.88
N SER A 52 -1.47 4.51 -11.75
CA SER A 52 -2.53 3.92 -10.91
C SER A 52 -2.06 3.73 -9.46
N VAL A 53 -2.99 3.41 -8.56
CA VAL A 53 -2.68 2.97 -7.19
C VAL A 53 -3.19 1.53 -7.04
N PRO A 54 -2.28 0.54 -6.90
CA PRO A 54 -0.83 0.62 -6.96
C PRO A 54 -0.28 0.74 -8.39
N HIS A 55 0.97 1.12 -8.51
CA HIS A 55 1.73 1.00 -9.75
C HIS A 55 3.13 0.44 -9.47
N ALA A 56 3.77 -0.10 -10.50
CA ALA A 56 5.12 -0.62 -10.36
C ALA A 56 6.15 0.18 -11.15
N HIS A 57 7.39 0.07 -10.72
CA HIS A 57 8.58 0.65 -11.35
C HIS A 57 9.50 -0.45 -11.85
N VAL A 58 10.15 -0.24 -12.97
CA VAL A 58 11.24 -1.10 -13.43
C VAL A 58 12.56 -0.62 -12.82
N GLN A 59 13.30 -1.54 -12.23
CA GLN A 59 14.60 -1.23 -11.69
C GLN A 59 15.57 -0.81 -12.84
N GLY A 60 16.18 0.36 -12.71
CA GLY A 60 17.14 0.88 -13.68
C GLY A 60 16.56 1.44 -14.98
N LYS A 61 15.25 1.45 -15.16
CA LYS A 61 14.56 2.06 -16.30
C LYS A 61 13.45 2.98 -15.81
N GLY A 62 13.26 4.12 -16.47
CA GLY A 62 12.21 5.05 -16.12
C GLY A 62 10.81 4.62 -16.61
N TYR A 63 10.39 3.38 -16.36
CA TYR A 63 9.07 2.88 -16.77
C TYR A 63 8.18 2.63 -15.57
N ARG A 64 6.88 2.84 -15.76
CA ARG A 64 5.82 2.58 -14.78
C ARG A 64 4.77 1.65 -15.38
N LEU A 65 4.29 0.73 -14.59
CA LEU A 65 3.23 -0.20 -14.94
C LEU A 65 1.95 0.17 -14.20
N ASP A 66 0.88 0.42 -14.96
CA ASP A 66 -0.46 0.48 -14.38
C ASP A 66 -0.90 -0.95 -14.01
N ALA A 67 -1.11 -1.17 -12.72
CA ALA A 67 -1.46 -2.50 -12.22
C ALA A 67 -2.83 -2.97 -12.71
N TRP A 68 -3.75 -2.06 -13.00
CA TRP A 68 -5.13 -2.38 -13.34
C TRP A 68 -5.35 -2.60 -14.83
N THR A 69 -4.68 -1.84 -15.67
CA THR A 69 -4.82 -1.94 -17.13
C THR A 69 -3.71 -2.77 -17.79
N GLY A 70 -2.58 -2.93 -17.09
CA GLY A 70 -1.38 -3.55 -17.63
C GLY A 70 -0.61 -2.66 -18.61
N ASP A 71 -1.00 -1.40 -18.76
CA ASP A 71 -0.33 -0.46 -19.64
C ASP A 71 1.01 0.01 -19.06
N ILE A 72 2.00 0.20 -19.91
CA ILE A 72 3.35 0.62 -19.54
C ILE A 72 3.58 2.04 -20.05
N TYR A 73 4.08 2.89 -19.16
CA TYR A 73 4.32 4.31 -19.40
C TYR A 73 5.78 4.67 -19.15
N PRO A 74 6.35 5.62 -19.87
CA PRO A 74 7.59 6.26 -19.47
C PRO A 74 7.36 7.08 -18.20
N ALA A 75 8.34 7.15 -17.31
CA ALA A 75 8.27 8.02 -16.15
C ALA A 75 8.02 9.47 -16.56
N GLY A 76 7.11 10.16 -15.85
CA GLY A 76 6.77 11.56 -16.10
C GLY A 76 5.76 11.81 -17.22
N THR A 77 5.27 10.79 -17.92
CA THR A 77 4.25 10.98 -19.00
C THR A 77 2.80 10.84 -18.53
N GLU A 78 2.59 10.42 -17.29
CA GLU A 78 1.29 10.46 -16.60
C GLU A 78 0.09 9.95 -17.41
N ARG A 79 0.18 8.76 -18.00
CA ARG A 79 -0.86 8.17 -18.87
C ARG A 79 -1.04 8.82 -20.24
N LYS A 80 -0.26 9.84 -20.61
CA LYS A 80 -0.39 10.50 -21.92
C LYS A 80 0.12 9.65 -23.07
N ARG A 81 1.06 8.75 -22.82
CA ARG A 81 1.69 7.93 -23.85
C ARG A 81 2.10 6.56 -23.31
N THR A 82 1.40 5.53 -23.72
CA THR A 82 1.82 4.15 -23.49
C THR A 82 2.96 3.77 -24.41
N ILE A 83 3.92 3.02 -23.89
CA ILE A 83 5.03 2.43 -24.66
C ILE A 83 4.91 0.92 -24.82
N GLY A 84 3.96 0.32 -24.11
CA GLY A 84 3.70 -1.11 -24.15
C GLY A 84 2.54 -1.49 -23.25
N LYS A 85 2.24 -2.78 -23.27
CA LYS A 85 1.20 -3.38 -22.44
C LYS A 85 1.61 -4.80 -22.07
N LEU A 86 1.30 -5.24 -20.86
CA LEU A 86 1.46 -6.64 -20.45
C LEU A 86 0.64 -7.55 -21.37
N LYS A 87 1.18 -8.73 -21.68
CA LYS A 87 0.41 -9.78 -22.34
C LYS A 87 -0.77 -10.17 -21.46
N LYS A 88 -1.92 -10.46 -22.05
CA LYS A 88 -3.15 -10.82 -21.32
C LYS A 88 -2.92 -11.90 -20.26
N LYS A 89 -2.09 -12.90 -20.57
CA LYS A 89 -1.74 -13.99 -19.66
C LYS A 89 -0.91 -13.52 -18.47
N GLU A 90 0.06 -12.63 -18.69
CA GLU A 90 0.90 -12.04 -17.63
C GLU A 90 0.07 -11.15 -16.71
N HIS A 91 -0.82 -10.33 -17.27
CA HIS A 91 -1.72 -9.47 -16.50
C HIS A 91 -2.69 -10.30 -15.65
N ALA A 92 -3.26 -11.38 -16.21
CA ALA A 92 -4.12 -12.27 -15.45
C ALA A 92 -3.37 -12.97 -14.30
N LYS A 93 -2.11 -13.40 -14.52
CA LYS A 93 -1.26 -13.94 -13.46
C LYS A 93 -1.02 -12.93 -12.34
N LEU A 94 -0.69 -11.69 -12.67
CA LEU A 94 -0.50 -10.63 -11.68
C LEU A 94 -1.75 -10.47 -10.82
N HIS A 95 -2.94 -10.40 -11.44
CA HIS A 95 -4.21 -10.22 -10.72
C HIS A 95 -4.64 -11.43 -9.90
N SER A 96 -4.14 -12.62 -10.22
CA SER A 96 -4.41 -13.85 -9.44
C SER A 96 -3.34 -14.15 -8.38
N ASP A 97 -2.25 -13.39 -8.34
CA ASP A 97 -1.17 -13.57 -7.37
C ASP A 97 -1.62 -13.11 -5.97
N PRO A 98 -1.70 -14.01 -4.98
CA PRO A 98 -2.11 -13.64 -3.62
C PRO A 98 -1.20 -12.57 -2.99
N GLY A 99 0.09 -12.60 -3.30
CA GLY A 99 1.06 -11.61 -2.82
C GLY A 99 0.78 -10.22 -3.38
N PHE A 100 0.41 -10.13 -4.67
CA PHE A 100 -0.02 -8.87 -5.27
C PHE A 100 -1.33 -8.37 -4.65
N ILE A 101 -2.30 -9.24 -4.46
CA ILE A 101 -3.60 -8.88 -3.87
C ILE A 101 -3.43 -8.31 -2.46
N ASP A 102 -2.64 -8.98 -1.62
CA ASP A 102 -2.36 -8.52 -0.24
C ASP A 102 -1.61 -7.18 -0.25
N PHE A 103 -0.59 -7.04 -1.09
CA PHE A 103 0.14 -5.79 -1.26
C PHE A 103 -0.77 -4.65 -1.73
N ALA A 104 -1.60 -4.89 -2.75
CA ALA A 104 -2.47 -3.88 -3.33
C ALA A 104 -3.51 -3.38 -2.31
N LYS A 105 -4.08 -4.28 -1.48
CA LYS A 105 -4.98 -3.91 -0.38
C LYS A 105 -4.30 -2.95 0.59
N LYS A 106 -3.07 -3.25 1.02
CA LYS A 106 -2.29 -2.42 1.94
C LYS A 106 -1.96 -1.06 1.33
N GLN A 107 -1.53 -1.02 0.06
CA GLN A 107 -1.19 0.23 -0.62
C GLN A 107 -2.40 1.13 -0.83
N ILE A 108 -3.56 0.57 -1.22
CA ILE A 108 -4.80 1.32 -1.40
C ILE A 108 -5.26 1.90 -0.06
N GLN A 109 -5.23 1.10 1.01
CA GLN A 109 -5.60 1.56 2.34
C GLN A 109 -4.67 2.69 2.79
N TRP A 110 -3.36 2.48 2.71
CA TRP A 110 -2.36 3.51 3.05
C TRP A 110 -2.58 4.80 2.25
N TYR A 111 -2.86 4.67 0.94
CA TYR A 111 -3.05 5.83 0.07
C TYR A 111 -4.31 6.63 0.45
N ARG A 112 -5.41 5.96 0.75
CA ARG A 112 -6.67 6.59 1.22
C ARG A 112 -6.49 7.32 2.55
N GLU A 113 -5.76 6.72 3.48
CA GLU A 113 -5.48 7.32 4.80
C GLU A 113 -4.60 8.57 4.71
N ASN A 114 -3.61 8.55 3.82
CA ASN A 114 -2.65 9.65 3.69
C ASN A 114 -3.08 10.73 2.67
N ASN A 115 -4.01 10.43 1.78
CA ASN A 115 -4.49 11.32 0.72
C ASN A 115 -6.03 11.32 0.63
N PRO A 116 -6.76 11.69 1.70
CA PRO A 116 -8.21 11.54 1.77
C PRO A 116 -8.97 12.39 0.74
N HIS A 117 -8.34 13.41 0.18
CA HIS A 117 -8.94 14.31 -0.81
C HIS A 117 -8.69 13.89 -2.26
N ILE A 118 -7.84 12.87 -2.48
CA ILE A 118 -7.52 12.41 -3.82
C ILE A 118 -8.41 11.23 -4.20
N ASN A 119 -9.16 11.41 -5.28
CA ASN A 119 -9.97 10.35 -5.86
C ASN A 119 -9.14 9.58 -6.88
N PHE A 120 -9.01 8.27 -6.74
CA PHE A 120 -8.29 7.41 -7.66
C PHE A 120 -9.10 6.17 -8.00
N TYR A 121 -8.83 5.61 -9.17
CA TYR A 121 -9.55 4.46 -9.67
C TYR A 121 -9.06 3.16 -9.03
N VAL A 122 -10.01 2.36 -8.55
CA VAL A 122 -9.81 0.95 -8.17
C VAL A 122 -10.88 0.14 -8.90
N PRO A 123 -10.53 -1.00 -9.54
CA PRO A 123 -11.53 -1.82 -10.21
C PRO A 123 -12.58 -2.36 -9.24
N GLU A 124 -13.83 -2.43 -9.68
CA GLU A 124 -14.96 -2.88 -8.85
C GLU A 124 -14.76 -4.29 -8.28
N TRP A 125 -14.20 -5.21 -9.10
CA TRP A 125 -13.89 -6.56 -8.63
C TRP A 125 -12.93 -6.57 -7.45
N PHE A 126 -11.94 -5.65 -7.43
CA PHE A 126 -10.97 -5.54 -6.35
C PHE A 126 -11.57 -4.86 -5.11
N GLU A 127 -12.41 -3.85 -5.30
CA GLU A 127 -13.18 -3.25 -4.19
C GLU A 127 -14.06 -4.28 -3.47
N THR A 128 -14.65 -5.20 -4.22
CA THR A 128 -15.44 -6.31 -3.66
C THR A 128 -14.58 -7.24 -2.82
N GLU A 129 -13.37 -7.57 -3.28
CA GLU A 129 -12.41 -8.36 -2.50
C GLU A 129 -11.92 -7.64 -1.22
N MET A 130 -11.73 -6.34 -1.28
CA MET A 130 -11.39 -5.55 -0.08
C MET A 130 -12.52 -5.56 0.95
N LYS A 131 -13.78 -5.44 0.52
CA LYS A 131 -14.96 -5.47 1.40
C LYS A 131 -15.13 -6.84 2.06
N LYS A 132 -14.96 -7.94 1.32
CA LYS A 132 -15.02 -9.30 1.87
C LYS A 132 -13.99 -9.52 2.97
N ALA A 133 -12.74 -9.09 2.75
CA ALA A 133 -11.68 -9.22 3.73
C ALA A 133 -11.99 -8.45 5.03
N ARG A 134 -12.60 -7.26 4.93
CA ARG A 134 -12.99 -6.46 6.09
C ARG A 134 -14.08 -7.11 6.93
N LEU A 135 -15.06 -7.75 6.29
CA LEU A 135 -16.13 -8.48 6.98
C LEU A 135 -15.59 -9.68 7.78
N VAL A 136 -14.61 -10.41 7.23
CA VAL A 136 -13.98 -11.56 7.90
C VAL A 136 -13.20 -11.11 9.15
N VAL A 137 -12.54 -9.96 9.13
CA VAL A 137 -11.79 -9.44 10.29
C VAL A 137 -12.75 -9.01 11.41
N VAL A 138 -13.82 -8.32 11.09
CA VAL A 138 -14.83 -7.87 12.09
C VAL A 138 -15.46 -9.08 12.79
N ASN A 139 -15.72 -10.16 12.09
CA ASN A 139 -16.29 -11.38 12.67
C ASN A 139 -15.31 -12.18 13.55
N LYS A 140 -13.99 -11.93 13.44
CA LYS A 140 -12.98 -12.56 14.31
C LYS A 140 -12.75 -11.83 15.63
N GLU A 141 -13.07 -10.55 15.70
CA GLU A 141 -12.90 -9.75 16.93
C GLU A 141 -14.08 -9.84 17.89
N HIS A 142 -15.23 -10.36 17.43
CA HIS A 142 -16.38 -10.66 18.27
C HIS A 142 -16.55 -12.16 18.38
N ASP A 143 -15.82 -12.78 19.29
CA ASP A 143 -16.05 -14.14 19.77
C ASP A 143 -17.27 -14.13 20.74
N VAL A 144 -18.42 -13.83 20.17
CA VAL A 144 -19.73 -14.05 20.79
C VAL A 144 -20.56 -14.78 19.74
N ASP A 145 -21.00 -15.98 20.07
CA ASP A 145 -21.86 -16.84 19.26
C ASP A 145 -23.08 -16.12 18.67
N THR A 146 -22.88 -15.37 17.61
CA THR A 146 -23.98 -14.77 16.86
C THR A 146 -23.98 -15.39 15.45
N PHE A 147 -24.79 -16.42 15.28
CA PHE A 147 -25.13 -16.96 13.98
C PHE A 147 -25.94 -15.94 13.20
N ILE A 148 -25.31 -15.27 12.22
CA ILE A 148 -26.04 -14.41 11.28
C ILE A 148 -26.50 -15.30 10.12
N PHE A 149 -27.81 -15.59 10.08
CA PHE A 149 -28.47 -16.17 8.91
C PHE A 149 -28.49 -15.14 7.77
N VAL A 150 -27.70 -15.35 6.73
CA VAL A 150 -27.85 -14.61 5.48
C VAL A 150 -28.99 -15.23 4.68
N GLY A 151 -30.21 -14.76 4.91
CA GLY A 151 -31.37 -15.09 4.09
C GLY A 151 -31.27 -14.37 2.74
N LYS A 152 -31.30 -15.13 1.63
CA LYS A 152 -31.55 -14.55 0.30
C LYS A 152 -33.02 -14.09 0.28
N ALA A 153 -33.25 -12.77 0.26
CA ALA A 153 -34.56 -12.24 -0.06
C ALA A 153 -34.84 -12.45 -1.55
N GLN A 154 -35.76 -13.35 -1.86
CA GLN A 154 -36.38 -13.41 -3.18
C GLN A 154 -37.52 -12.39 -3.18
N ILE A 155 -37.35 -11.31 -3.96
CA ILE A 155 -38.42 -10.38 -4.26
C ILE A 155 -39.19 -10.98 -5.44
N LYS A 156 -40.49 -11.28 -5.21
CA LYS A 156 -41.45 -11.60 -6.26
C LYS A 156 -41.97 -10.30 -6.90
#